data_4a5574be155436da7cf118faa6ac06e6
#
_entry.id   4a5574be155436da7cf118faa6ac06e6
#
_cell.length_a   1.000
_cell.length_b   1.000
_cell.length_c   1.000
_cell.angle_alpha   90.00
_cell.angle_beta   90.00
_cell.angle_gamma   90.00
#
_symmetry.space_group_name_H-M   'P 1'
#
loop_
_entity.id
_entity.type
_entity.pdbx_description
1 polymer ?
#
loop_
_entity_poly.entity_id
_entity_poly.type
_entity_poly.pdbx_seq_one_letter_code
_entity_poly.pdbx_strand_id
1 'polypeptide(L)'
;MELAGLFGTERRIHVMNVREGGVEVVVPEQDGDSITDDVFFNPVQELNRDLTVAVLRTYRDREPRAESYLDAMAASGIRGVRAAENDWNVTCADIDPDAVELCRENFERNDLPGEVVHRNANALMHESVFDIVDIDPFGTPMPFADAAFANTRDLVCVTATDTAPLCGAHFHSGVRKYSAIPRNTDYHAEVGVRILLSALARTAARYDTGVRPILTHATSHYVRTYLELDHRATDANNAVDELGHIYHCEDCLHREYEYGLIANQPETCPACDGNRVLTAGPVWLGVTHDADFVAEVRENVTEDMGSAKKANKLLDALSGELHEPTHYDQHRLCKQWTRSASGMDAFLERLRDAGHEASRAHYGGTTFKTPASVEEIRSATET
;
A
#
# COMPACT_ATOMS: atom_id res chain seq x y z
N MET A 1 -56.80 -21.53 -14.47
CA MET A 1 -56.44 -20.17 -14.90
C MET A 1 -55.17 -19.80 -14.14
N GLU A 2 -54.06 -20.23 -14.69
CA GLU A 2 -52.73 -20.09 -14.13
C GLU A 2 -52.27 -18.66 -14.34
N LEU A 3 -51.86 -18.02 -13.27
CA LEU A 3 -51.02 -16.81 -13.32
C LEU A 3 -49.58 -17.23 -13.06
N ALA A 4 -48.83 -17.33 -14.14
CA ALA A 4 -47.42 -17.60 -14.16
C ALA A 4 -46.67 -16.48 -13.44
N GLY A 5 -45.79 -16.87 -12.52
CA GLY A 5 -44.88 -16.00 -11.84
C GLY A 5 -43.83 -15.42 -12.79
N LEU A 6 -43.57 -14.12 -12.66
CA LEU A 6 -42.48 -13.45 -13.30
C LEU A 6 -41.17 -13.67 -12.50
N PHE A 7 -40.33 -14.50 -13.07
CA PHE A 7 -38.87 -14.50 -13.22
C PHE A 7 -38.03 -13.74 -12.18
N GLY A 8 -37.61 -14.45 -11.12
CA GLY A 8 -36.26 -14.37 -10.64
C GLY A 8 -35.53 -15.61 -11.18
N THR A 9 -34.60 -15.48 -12.08
CA THR A 9 -33.59 -16.51 -12.31
C THR A 9 -32.70 -16.53 -11.08
N GLU A 10 -32.90 -17.53 -10.22
CA GLU A 10 -31.93 -17.87 -9.16
C GLU A 10 -30.59 -18.19 -9.87
N ARG A 11 -29.71 -17.21 -9.98
CA ARG A 11 -28.29 -17.47 -10.26
C ARG A 11 -27.78 -18.32 -9.11
N ARG A 12 -27.48 -19.58 -9.34
CA ARG A 12 -26.74 -20.40 -8.39
C ARG A 12 -25.31 -19.91 -8.40
N ILE A 13 -24.97 -19.02 -7.49
CA ILE A 13 -23.58 -18.64 -7.22
C ILE A 13 -22.92 -19.89 -6.64
N HIS A 14 -21.91 -20.41 -7.32
CA HIS A 14 -21.07 -21.46 -6.76
C HIS A 14 -20.21 -20.81 -5.68
N VAL A 15 -20.28 -21.34 -4.48
CA VAL A 15 -19.55 -20.80 -3.32
C VAL A 15 -18.58 -21.83 -2.78
N MET A 16 -17.48 -21.37 -2.22
CA MET A 16 -16.49 -22.18 -1.53
C MET A 16 -16.25 -21.65 -0.11
N ASN A 17 -15.90 -22.54 0.80
CA ASN A 17 -15.45 -22.15 2.14
C ASN A 17 -13.95 -21.85 2.10
N VAL A 18 -13.57 -20.72 2.67
CA VAL A 18 -12.18 -20.31 2.84
C VAL A 18 -11.91 -20.09 4.32
N ARG A 19 -10.79 -20.60 4.82
CA ARG A 19 -10.31 -20.34 6.16
C ARG A 19 -9.07 -19.46 6.12
N GLU A 20 -9.14 -18.32 6.81
CA GLU A 20 -8.01 -17.40 7.01
C GLU A 20 -7.92 -17.00 8.49
N GLY A 21 -6.78 -17.28 9.11
CA GLY A 21 -6.66 -17.14 10.56
C GLY A 21 -7.64 -18.04 11.29
N GLY A 22 -8.32 -17.51 12.29
CA GLY A 22 -9.32 -18.22 13.07
C GLY A 22 -10.72 -18.28 12.45
N VAL A 23 -10.99 -17.54 11.34
CA VAL A 23 -12.34 -17.43 10.77
C VAL A 23 -12.52 -18.31 9.53
N GLU A 24 -13.79 -18.75 9.31
CA GLU A 24 -14.21 -19.44 8.12
C GLU A 24 -15.29 -18.63 7.40
N VAL A 25 -15.04 -18.27 6.14
CA VAL A 25 -15.96 -17.47 5.33
C VAL A 25 -16.38 -18.19 4.06
N VAL A 26 -17.59 -17.92 3.62
CA VAL A 26 -18.09 -18.30 2.30
C VAL A 26 -17.71 -17.21 1.31
N VAL A 27 -17.17 -17.61 0.18
CA VAL A 27 -16.83 -16.70 -0.91
C VAL A 27 -17.29 -17.31 -2.24
N PRO A 28 -17.59 -16.51 -3.28
CA PRO A 28 -17.90 -17.05 -4.59
C PRO A 28 -16.70 -17.79 -5.20
N GLU A 29 -16.95 -18.93 -5.84
CA GLU A 29 -15.97 -19.58 -6.72
C GLU A 29 -15.72 -18.67 -7.91
N GLN A 30 -14.48 -18.23 -8.11
CA GLN A 30 -14.09 -17.47 -9.29
C GLN A 30 -13.58 -18.43 -10.37
N ASP A 31 -14.34 -18.61 -11.41
CA ASP A 31 -13.84 -19.22 -12.65
C ASP A 31 -12.87 -18.22 -13.31
N GLY A 32 -11.58 -18.59 -13.38
CA GLY A 32 -10.50 -17.72 -13.87
C GLY A 32 -10.89 -17.00 -15.18
N ASP A 33 -10.57 -15.70 -15.26
CA ASP A 33 -10.73 -14.77 -16.39
C ASP A 33 -12.12 -14.17 -16.67
N SER A 34 -13.20 -14.54 -16.02
CA SER A 34 -14.47 -13.82 -16.18
C SER A 34 -14.65 -12.79 -15.07
N ILE A 35 -14.75 -11.51 -15.44
CA ILE A 35 -15.37 -10.49 -14.58
C ILE A 35 -16.85 -10.88 -14.52
N THR A 36 -17.21 -11.76 -13.58
CA THR A 36 -18.60 -12.08 -13.28
C THR A 36 -19.17 -10.97 -12.41
N ASP A 37 -20.48 -10.73 -12.50
CA ASP A 37 -21.21 -9.82 -11.60
C ASP A 37 -21.30 -10.37 -10.16
N ASP A 38 -20.43 -11.29 -9.77
CA ASP A 38 -20.41 -11.96 -8.47
C ASP A 38 -19.54 -11.20 -7.47
N VAL A 39 -19.85 -11.33 -6.19
CA VAL A 39 -19.09 -10.71 -5.09
C VAL A 39 -17.61 -11.09 -5.18
N PHE A 40 -16.74 -10.11 -5.13
CA PHE A 40 -15.31 -10.31 -5.34
C PHE A 40 -14.60 -10.94 -4.15
N PHE A 41 -13.76 -11.93 -4.42
CA PHE A 41 -12.79 -12.49 -3.48
C PHE A 41 -11.48 -12.82 -4.19
N ASN A 42 -10.34 -12.36 -3.66
CA ASN A 42 -9.02 -12.66 -4.20
C ASN A 42 -8.15 -13.38 -3.16
N PRO A 43 -7.86 -14.67 -3.34
CA PRO A 43 -7.02 -15.43 -2.40
C PRO A 43 -5.56 -14.93 -2.35
N VAL A 44 -5.07 -14.28 -3.42
CA VAL A 44 -3.71 -13.72 -3.45
C VAL A 44 -3.55 -12.55 -2.46
N GLN A 45 -4.66 -11.92 -2.06
CA GLN A 45 -4.71 -10.83 -1.08
C GLN A 45 -4.66 -11.31 0.39
N GLU A 46 -4.52 -12.60 0.67
CA GLU A 46 -4.40 -13.11 2.04
C GLU A 46 -3.25 -12.43 2.80
N LEU A 47 -2.10 -12.22 2.17
CA LEU A 47 -0.99 -11.47 2.78
C LEU A 47 -1.39 -10.06 3.21
N ASN A 48 -2.17 -9.33 2.39
CA ASN A 48 -2.67 -8.01 2.74
C ASN A 48 -3.58 -8.07 3.98
N ARG A 49 -4.46 -9.06 4.05
CA ARG A 49 -5.39 -9.25 5.19
C ARG A 49 -4.66 -9.70 6.45
N ASP A 50 -3.67 -10.60 6.34
CA ASP A 50 -2.81 -11.03 7.46
C ASP A 50 -2.04 -9.86 8.06
N LEU A 51 -1.40 -9.05 7.21
CA LEU A 51 -0.70 -7.84 7.64
C LEU A 51 -1.67 -6.84 8.29
N THR A 52 -2.88 -6.68 7.75
CA THR A 52 -3.89 -5.79 8.37
C THR A 52 -4.24 -6.25 9.78
N VAL A 53 -4.46 -7.55 9.99
CA VAL A 53 -4.74 -8.09 11.33
C VAL A 53 -3.58 -7.84 12.29
N ALA A 54 -2.34 -8.09 11.85
CA ALA A 54 -1.15 -7.83 12.68
C ALA A 54 -1.00 -6.32 13.00
N VAL A 55 -1.25 -5.44 12.04
CA VAL A 55 -1.28 -3.98 12.24
C VAL A 55 -2.37 -3.58 13.23
N LEU A 56 -3.59 -4.11 13.09
CA LEU A 56 -4.70 -3.79 13.99
C LEU A 56 -4.44 -4.24 15.43
N ARG A 57 -3.81 -5.41 15.64
CA ARG A 57 -3.36 -5.88 16.96
C ARG A 57 -2.35 -4.91 17.57
N THR A 58 -1.31 -4.57 16.81
CA THR A 58 -0.26 -3.63 17.24
C THR A 58 -0.83 -2.24 17.53
N TYR A 59 -1.73 -1.77 16.67
CA TYR A 59 -2.32 -0.44 16.81
C TYR A 59 -3.19 -0.32 18.06
N ARG A 60 -3.94 -1.36 18.39
CA ARG A 60 -4.73 -1.42 19.63
C ARG A 60 -3.86 -1.30 20.88
N ASP A 61 -2.68 -1.93 20.88
CA ASP A 61 -1.77 -1.86 22.03
C ASP A 61 -1.20 -0.44 22.20
N ARG A 62 -0.97 0.28 21.09
CA ARG A 62 -0.48 1.67 21.09
C ARG A 62 -1.60 2.70 21.38
N GLU A 63 -2.80 2.46 20.84
CA GLU A 63 -3.97 3.35 20.96
C GLU A 63 -5.19 2.61 21.52
N PRO A 64 -5.21 2.30 22.84
CA PRO A 64 -6.29 1.50 23.44
C PRO A 64 -7.67 2.15 23.41
N ARG A 65 -7.75 3.45 23.09
CA ARG A 65 -9.01 4.18 22.92
C ARG A 65 -9.66 3.98 21.55
N ALA A 66 -8.89 3.48 20.56
CA ALA A 66 -9.41 3.19 19.24
C ALA A 66 -10.19 1.86 19.28
N GLU A 67 -11.48 1.91 18.96
CA GLU A 67 -12.39 0.76 19.06
C GLU A 67 -13.12 0.48 17.76
N SER A 68 -13.46 1.53 16.97
CA SER A 68 -14.30 1.40 15.78
C SER A 68 -13.49 1.24 14.49
N TYR A 69 -13.88 0.24 13.70
CA TYR A 69 -13.25 -0.09 12.42
C TYR A 69 -14.31 -0.13 11.31
N LEU A 70 -14.07 0.60 10.22
CA LEU A 70 -14.88 0.55 9.01
C LEU A 70 -14.16 -0.22 7.90
N ASP A 71 -14.76 -1.31 7.43
CA ASP A 71 -14.45 -1.93 6.13
C ASP A 71 -15.36 -1.27 5.08
N ALA A 72 -14.81 -0.31 4.34
CA ALA A 72 -15.61 0.59 3.52
C ALA A 72 -16.10 -0.03 2.20
N MET A 73 -15.52 -1.16 1.78
CA MET A 73 -15.87 -1.91 0.56
C MET A 73 -15.75 -3.41 0.85
N ALA A 74 -16.69 -3.91 1.66
CA ALA A 74 -16.54 -5.16 2.37
C ALA A 74 -16.56 -6.42 1.48
N ALA A 75 -17.24 -6.37 0.31
CA ALA A 75 -17.44 -7.53 -0.56
C ALA A 75 -17.90 -8.76 0.26
N SER A 76 -17.09 -9.82 0.36
CA SER A 76 -17.42 -11.00 1.19
C SER A 76 -17.38 -10.73 2.70
N GLY A 77 -16.93 -9.58 3.15
CA GLY A 77 -16.77 -9.23 4.57
C GLY A 77 -15.57 -9.86 5.27
N ILE A 78 -14.71 -10.60 4.58
CA ILE A 78 -13.60 -11.35 5.20
C ILE A 78 -12.67 -10.45 6.02
N ARG A 79 -12.40 -9.22 5.58
CA ARG A 79 -11.55 -8.26 6.30
C ARG A 79 -12.23 -7.79 7.58
N GLY A 80 -13.51 -7.42 7.51
CA GLY A 80 -14.31 -7.03 8.66
C GLY A 80 -14.50 -8.17 9.68
N VAL A 81 -14.81 -9.40 9.22
CA VAL A 81 -14.93 -10.59 10.09
C VAL A 81 -13.62 -10.86 10.83
N ARG A 82 -12.46 -10.75 10.14
CA ARG A 82 -11.15 -10.90 10.78
C ARG A 82 -10.83 -9.77 11.77
N ALA A 83 -11.28 -8.54 11.51
CA ALA A 83 -11.15 -7.45 12.46
C ALA A 83 -12.04 -7.70 13.71
N ALA A 84 -13.27 -8.17 13.53
CA ALA A 84 -14.19 -8.53 14.63
C ALA A 84 -13.67 -9.68 15.49
N GLU A 85 -13.03 -10.70 14.89
CA GLU A 85 -12.33 -11.78 15.63
C GLU A 85 -11.24 -11.23 16.55
N ASN A 86 -10.69 -10.06 16.22
CA ASN A 86 -9.69 -9.35 17.01
C ASN A 86 -10.32 -8.21 17.85
N ASP A 87 -11.58 -8.37 18.27
CA ASP A 87 -12.34 -7.50 19.18
C ASP A 87 -12.56 -6.06 18.71
N TRP A 88 -12.49 -5.75 17.41
CA TRP A 88 -12.88 -4.44 16.89
C TRP A 88 -14.39 -4.31 16.76
N ASN A 89 -14.92 -3.14 17.06
CA ASN A 89 -16.31 -2.77 16.76
C ASN A 89 -16.42 -2.49 15.27
N VAL A 90 -16.83 -3.48 14.49
CA VAL A 90 -16.76 -3.45 13.03
C VAL A 90 -18.07 -2.96 12.42
N THR A 91 -17.93 -2.04 11.46
CA THR A 91 -18.96 -1.74 10.47
C THR A 91 -18.41 -2.14 9.10
N CYS A 92 -19.16 -2.95 8.35
CA CYS A 92 -18.90 -3.29 6.97
C CYS A 92 -19.91 -2.58 6.07
N ALA A 93 -19.43 -1.92 5.03
CA ALA A 93 -20.29 -1.25 4.04
C ALA A 93 -20.02 -1.78 2.64
N ASP A 94 -21.07 -1.99 1.89
CA ASP A 94 -20.97 -2.24 0.45
C ASP A 94 -22.16 -1.60 -0.27
N ILE A 95 -21.98 -1.28 -1.55
CA ILE A 95 -23.04 -0.75 -2.42
C ILE A 95 -23.80 -1.88 -3.12
N ASP A 96 -23.23 -3.08 -3.16
CA ASP A 96 -23.82 -4.27 -3.74
C ASP A 96 -24.65 -5.02 -2.69
N PRO A 97 -25.97 -5.20 -2.91
CA PRO A 97 -26.82 -5.92 -1.96
C PRO A 97 -26.43 -7.39 -1.78
N ASP A 98 -25.88 -8.04 -2.82
CA ASP A 98 -25.45 -9.44 -2.72
C ASP A 98 -24.17 -9.56 -1.86
N ALA A 99 -23.25 -8.59 -1.95
CA ALA A 99 -22.10 -8.47 -1.08
C ALA A 99 -22.53 -8.25 0.39
N VAL A 100 -23.51 -7.38 0.63
CA VAL A 100 -24.06 -7.12 1.97
C VAL A 100 -24.66 -8.37 2.58
N GLU A 101 -25.42 -9.17 1.82
CA GLU A 101 -26.01 -10.39 2.31
C GLU A 101 -24.94 -11.45 2.65
N LEU A 102 -23.99 -11.65 1.75
CA LEU A 102 -22.86 -12.57 1.95
C LEU A 102 -22.00 -12.16 3.17
N CYS A 103 -21.75 -10.87 3.33
CA CYS A 103 -21.03 -10.34 4.47
C CYS A 103 -21.75 -10.65 5.80
N ARG A 104 -23.09 -10.47 5.86
CA ARG A 104 -23.89 -10.84 7.04
C ARG A 104 -23.82 -12.33 7.34
N GLU A 105 -23.98 -13.18 6.31
CA GLU A 105 -23.83 -14.64 6.46
C GLU A 105 -22.47 -14.99 7.07
N ASN A 106 -21.38 -14.33 6.64
CA ASN A 106 -20.05 -14.60 7.14
C ASN A 106 -19.84 -14.14 8.59
N PHE A 107 -20.46 -13.06 9.05
CA PHE A 107 -20.48 -12.67 10.45
C PHE A 107 -21.26 -13.68 11.30
N GLU A 108 -22.47 -14.08 10.88
CA GLU A 108 -23.30 -15.09 11.56
C GLU A 108 -22.59 -16.45 11.67
N ARG A 109 -21.92 -16.89 10.60
CA ARG A 109 -21.18 -18.15 10.54
C ARG A 109 -20.08 -18.25 11.59
N ASN A 110 -19.45 -17.13 11.92
CA ASN A 110 -18.36 -17.07 12.90
C ASN A 110 -18.85 -16.69 14.31
N ASP A 111 -20.16 -16.48 14.51
CA ASP A 111 -20.72 -16.00 15.77
C ASP A 111 -20.03 -14.69 16.27
N LEU A 112 -19.71 -13.80 15.35
CA LEU A 112 -19.01 -12.54 15.63
C LEU A 112 -19.97 -11.35 15.50
N PRO A 113 -19.84 -10.32 16.37
CA PRO A 113 -20.61 -9.10 16.25
C PRO A 113 -20.07 -8.22 15.11
N GLY A 114 -20.96 -7.60 14.36
CA GLY A 114 -20.63 -6.62 13.34
C GLY A 114 -21.87 -5.97 12.75
N GLU A 115 -21.76 -4.71 12.38
CA GLU A 115 -22.80 -4.00 11.64
C GLU A 115 -22.53 -4.11 10.15
N VAL A 116 -23.50 -4.57 9.35
CA VAL A 116 -23.37 -4.66 7.89
C VAL A 116 -24.43 -3.82 7.23
N VAL A 117 -24.00 -2.78 6.51
CA VAL A 117 -24.88 -1.76 5.95
C VAL A 117 -24.80 -1.68 4.41
N HIS A 118 -25.97 -1.64 3.77
CA HIS A 118 -26.05 -1.39 2.33
C HIS A 118 -25.97 0.12 2.09
N ARG A 119 -24.76 0.64 1.93
CA ARG A 119 -24.50 2.08 1.82
C ARG A 119 -23.34 2.37 0.87
N ASN A 120 -23.39 3.54 0.24
CA ASN A 120 -22.22 4.08 -0.43
C ASN A 120 -21.15 4.49 0.61
N ALA A 121 -19.93 4.01 0.44
CA ALA A 121 -18.82 4.23 1.37
C ALA A 121 -18.56 5.73 1.64
N ASN A 122 -18.54 6.57 0.59
CA ASN A 122 -18.33 8.01 0.76
C ASN A 122 -19.44 8.66 1.60
N ALA A 123 -20.70 8.29 1.35
CA ALA A 123 -21.81 8.83 2.13
C ALA A 123 -21.70 8.42 3.59
N LEU A 124 -21.40 7.15 3.87
CA LEU A 124 -21.23 6.66 5.24
C LEU A 124 -20.08 7.36 5.97
N MET A 125 -18.91 7.49 5.32
CA MET A 125 -17.74 8.16 5.89
C MET A 125 -17.97 9.66 6.15
N HIS A 126 -18.88 10.33 5.41
CA HIS A 126 -19.29 11.71 5.72
C HIS A 126 -20.34 11.82 6.82
N GLU A 127 -21.13 10.78 7.04
CA GLU A 127 -22.21 10.77 8.05
C GLU A 127 -21.74 10.28 9.42
N SER A 128 -20.67 9.46 9.46
CA SER A 128 -20.19 8.76 10.66
C SER A 128 -18.70 8.96 10.84
N VAL A 129 -18.25 8.91 12.09
CA VAL A 129 -16.83 8.99 12.47
C VAL A 129 -16.37 7.62 12.93
N PHE A 130 -15.24 7.18 12.42
CA PHE A 130 -14.59 5.93 12.81
C PHE A 130 -13.16 6.21 13.31
N ASP A 131 -12.66 5.37 14.19
CA ASP A 131 -11.26 5.47 14.63
C ASP A 131 -10.33 4.96 13.51
N ILE A 132 -10.72 3.87 12.86
CA ILE A 132 -9.98 3.29 11.73
C ILE A 132 -10.92 3.14 10.52
N VAL A 133 -10.43 3.57 9.35
CA VAL A 133 -11.11 3.35 8.06
C VAL A 133 -10.19 2.58 7.11
N ASP A 134 -10.71 1.50 6.56
CA ASP A 134 -10.01 0.69 5.54
C ASP A 134 -10.69 0.85 4.17
N ILE A 135 -9.92 1.39 3.20
CA ILE A 135 -10.35 1.54 1.81
C ILE A 135 -9.54 0.61 0.90
N ASP A 136 -10.20 -0.43 0.41
CA ASP A 136 -9.60 -1.47 -0.46
C ASP A 136 -10.40 -1.64 -1.77
N PRO A 137 -10.45 -0.60 -2.63
CA PRO A 137 -11.20 -0.63 -3.87
C PRO A 137 -10.48 -1.39 -4.98
N PHE A 138 -11.22 -1.74 -6.02
CA PHE A 138 -10.61 -2.04 -7.31
C PHE A 138 -9.92 -0.81 -7.90
N GLY A 139 -8.65 -0.92 -8.20
CA GLY A 139 -7.88 0.12 -8.86
C GLY A 139 -7.41 1.21 -7.90
N THR A 140 -7.88 2.44 -8.13
CA THR A 140 -7.42 3.62 -7.39
C THR A 140 -8.26 3.91 -6.14
N PRO A 141 -7.66 4.18 -4.98
CA PRO A 141 -8.39 4.59 -3.78
C PRO A 141 -8.83 6.06 -3.80
N MET A 142 -8.34 6.86 -4.74
CA MET A 142 -8.54 8.31 -4.73
C MET A 142 -10.01 8.78 -4.71
N PRO A 143 -11.00 8.08 -5.32
CA PRO A 143 -12.41 8.46 -5.20
C PRO A 143 -12.99 8.38 -3.79
N PHE A 144 -12.31 7.69 -2.86
CA PHE A 144 -12.74 7.48 -1.48
C PHE A 144 -11.90 8.26 -0.46
N ALA A 145 -10.73 8.74 -0.88
CA ALA A 145 -9.75 9.37 0.01
C ALA A 145 -10.27 10.64 0.68
N ASP A 146 -11.02 11.49 -0.04
CA ASP A 146 -11.60 12.72 0.53
C ASP A 146 -12.51 12.42 1.73
N ALA A 147 -13.43 11.47 1.58
CA ALA A 147 -14.36 11.09 2.63
C ALA A 147 -13.65 10.41 3.81
N ALA A 148 -12.65 9.57 3.52
CA ALA A 148 -11.85 8.89 4.55
C ALA A 148 -11.10 9.90 5.42
N PHE A 149 -10.39 10.87 4.84
CA PHE A 149 -9.62 11.84 5.63
C PHE A 149 -10.49 12.90 6.33
N ALA A 150 -11.72 13.14 5.85
CA ALA A 150 -12.61 14.13 6.45
C ALA A 150 -13.07 13.75 7.86
N ASN A 151 -13.26 12.46 8.16
CA ASN A 151 -13.94 12.03 9.38
C ASN A 151 -13.29 10.80 10.08
N THR A 152 -12.13 10.31 9.65
CA THR A 152 -11.39 9.28 10.40
C THR A 152 -10.59 9.94 11.51
N ARG A 153 -10.57 9.32 12.71
CA ARG A 153 -9.85 9.88 13.87
C ARG A 153 -8.37 9.53 13.89
N ASP A 154 -8.02 8.27 13.63
CA ASP A 154 -6.70 7.78 14.02
C ASP A 154 -5.91 7.16 12.87
N LEU A 155 -6.51 6.25 12.10
CA LEU A 155 -5.79 5.46 11.10
C LEU A 155 -6.60 5.28 9.82
N VAL A 156 -6.01 5.61 8.67
CA VAL A 156 -6.54 5.25 7.36
C VAL A 156 -5.67 4.18 6.72
N CYS A 157 -6.28 3.04 6.42
CA CYS A 157 -5.65 1.93 5.73
C CYS A 157 -6.04 1.99 4.24
N VAL A 158 -5.07 1.93 3.35
CA VAL A 158 -5.32 2.13 1.91
C VAL A 158 -4.67 1.06 1.07
N THR A 159 -5.44 0.45 0.16
CA THR A 159 -4.92 -0.39 -0.92
C THR A 159 -5.10 0.30 -2.27
N ALA A 160 -4.06 0.27 -3.10
CA ALA A 160 -4.13 0.64 -4.51
C ALA A 160 -3.67 -0.54 -5.38
N THR A 161 -4.54 -1.02 -6.27
CA THR A 161 -4.25 -2.14 -7.17
C THR A 161 -3.94 -1.69 -8.60
N ASP A 162 -4.11 -0.40 -8.93
CA ASP A 162 -3.77 0.17 -10.24
C ASP A 162 -2.28 0.57 -10.35
N THR A 163 -1.40 -0.40 -10.13
CA THR A 163 0.05 -0.20 -10.13
C THR A 163 0.60 0.30 -11.47
N ALA A 164 -0.01 -0.06 -12.61
CA ALA A 164 0.44 0.41 -13.92
C ALA A 164 0.36 1.93 -14.09
N PRO A 165 -0.71 2.65 -13.69
CA PRO A 165 -0.73 4.10 -13.57
C PRO A 165 0.32 4.65 -12.59
N LEU A 166 0.41 4.11 -11.39
CA LEU A 166 1.33 4.57 -10.35
C LEU A 166 2.81 4.44 -10.77
N CYS A 167 3.15 3.31 -11.40
CA CYS A 167 4.51 3.01 -11.85
C CYS A 167 4.89 3.62 -13.21
N GLY A 168 4.02 4.42 -13.82
CA GLY A 168 4.29 5.14 -15.07
C GLY A 168 4.09 4.34 -16.36
N ALA A 169 3.70 3.06 -16.30
CA ALA A 169 3.39 2.27 -17.50
C ALA A 169 2.14 2.83 -18.23
N HIS A 170 1.19 3.39 -17.48
CA HIS A 170 0.02 4.09 -18.02
C HIS A 170 0.06 5.58 -17.62
N PHE A 171 1.03 6.31 -18.16
CA PHE A 171 1.38 7.69 -17.80
C PHE A 171 0.18 8.64 -17.61
N HIS A 172 -0.66 8.80 -18.65
CA HIS A 172 -1.81 9.72 -18.57
C HIS A 172 -2.84 9.33 -17.53
N SER A 173 -3.01 8.04 -17.26
CA SER A 173 -3.89 7.55 -16.20
C SER A 173 -3.32 7.91 -14.82
N GLY A 174 -2.01 7.78 -14.63
CA GLY A 174 -1.32 8.20 -13.41
C GLY A 174 -1.50 9.69 -13.16
N VAL A 175 -1.26 10.52 -14.17
CA VAL A 175 -1.45 11.97 -14.07
C VAL A 175 -2.89 12.33 -13.67
N ARG A 176 -3.89 11.73 -14.34
CA ARG A 176 -5.31 12.05 -14.06
C ARG A 176 -5.76 11.61 -12.67
N LYS A 177 -5.31 10.43 -12.20
CA LYS A 177 -5.78 9.84 -10.94
C LYS A 177 -5.05 10.40 -9.72
N TYR A 178 -3.74 10.64 -9.85
CA TYR A 178 -2.88 10.98 -8.72
C TYR A 178 -2.33 12.40 -8.77
N SER A 179 -2.61 13.17 -9.84
CA SER A 179 -2.09 14.54 -10.03
C SER A 179 -0.58 14.64 -9.83
N ALA A 180 0.16 13.66 -10.36
CA ALA A 180 1.60 13.55 -10.29
C ALA A 180 2.15 12.97 -11.61
N ILE A 181 3.42 13.19 -11.89
CA ILE A 181 4.11 12.65 -13.07
C ILE A 181 4.80 11.34 -12.69
N PRO A 182 4.24 10.18 -13.05
CA PRO A 182 4.88 8.89 -12.80
C PRO A 182 5.98 8.63 -13.83
N ARG A 183 7.01 7.83 -13.44
CA ARG A 183 8.06 7.40 -14.36
C ARG A 183 8.32 5.91 -14.22
N ASN A 184 8.39 5.24 -15.38
CA ASN A 184 8.73 3.82 -15.44
C ASN A 184 10.25 3.64 -15.46
N THR A 185 10.85 3.80 -14.29
CA THR A 185 12.29 3.63 -14.03
C THR A 185 12.59 2.21 -13.50
N ASP A 186 13.86 1.90 -13.24
CA ASP A 186 14.28 0.66 -12.58
C ASP A 186 13.78 0.52 -11.12
N TYR A 187 13.31 1.61 -10.53
CA TYR A 187 12.66 1.67 -9.21
C TYR A 187 11.19 2.13 -9.28
N HIS A 188 10.51 1.86 -10.40
CA HIS A 188 9.13 2.30 -10.66
C HIS A 188 8.13 1.88 -9.58
N ALA A 189 8.34 0.73 -8.91
CA ALA A 189 7.47 0.29 -7.82
C ALA A 189 7.52 1.27 -6.63
N GLU A 190 8.71 1.75 -6.26
CA GLU A 190 8.86 2.77 -5.23
C GLU A 190 8.33 4.13 -5.67
N VAL A 191 8.54 4.53 -6.94
CA VAL A 191 7.89 5.73 -7.50
C VAL A 191 6.38 5.65 -7.33
N GLY A 192 5.78 4.49 -7.59
CA GLY A 192 4.35 4.26 -7.40
C GLY A 192 3.89 4.42 -5.96
N VAL A 193 4.61 3.85 -5.00
CA VAL A 193 4.38 4.02 -3.56
C VAL A 193 4.41 5.51 -3.19
N ARG A 194 5.45 6.23 -3.59
CA ARG A 194 5.68 7.63 -3.23
C ARG A 194 4.68 8.58 -3.91
N ILE A 195 4.20 8.26 -5.10
CA ILE A 195 3.10 8.99 -5.77
C ILE A 195 1.79 8.79 -5.01
N LEU A 196 1.46 7.56 -4.60
CA LEU A 196 0.26 7.28 -3.82
C LEU A 196 0.29 8.06 -2.50
N LEU A 197 1.38 7.98 -1.74
CA LEU A 197 1.55 8.69 -0.47
C LEU A 197 1.43 10.22 -0.66
N SER A 198 2.06 10.77 -1.71
CA SER A 198 1.94 12.19 -2.06
C SER A 198 0.49 12.61 -2.35
N ALA A 199 -0.26 11.80 -3.09
CA ALA A 199 -1.65 12.08 -3.40
C ALA A 199 -2.53 12.04 -2.15
N LEU A 200 -2.32 11.04 -1.28
CA LEU A 200 -3.04 10.88 -0.01
C LEU A 200 -2.72 12.02 0.96
N ALA A 201 -1.44 12.39 1.13
CA ALA A 201 -1.00 13.50 1.98
C ALA A 201 -1.64 14.84 1.55
N ARG A 202 -1.63 15.13 0.24
CA ARG A 202 -2.28 16.35 -0.29
C ARG A 202 -3.79 16.33 -0.13
N THR A 203 -4.40 15.15 -0.14
CA THR A 203 -5.85 15.02 0.11
C THR A 203 -6.17 15.27 1.58
N ALA A 204 -5.43 14.67 2.51
CA ALA A 204 -5.60 14.85 3.96
C ALA A 204 -5.34 16.32 4.38
N ALA A 205 -4.31 16.94 3.82
CA ALA A 205 -3.96 18.33 4.14
C ALA A 205 -5.09 19.34 3.84
N ARG A 206 -6.02 19.05 2.91
CA ARG A 206 -7.21 19.89 2.66
C ARG A 206 -8.18 19.91 3.85
N TYR A 207 -8.05 18.98 4.78
CA TYR A 207 -8.84 18.86 6.00
C TYR A 207 -8.02 19.20 7.25
N ASP A 208 -6.94 19.96 7.09
CA ASP A 208 -5.98 20.28 8.16
C ASP A 208 -5.46 19.04 8.90
N THR A 209 -5.35 17.93 8.16
CA THR A 209 -4.90 16.64 8.69
C THR A 209 -3.54 16.28 8.11
N GLY A 210 -2.56 16.09 9.00
CA GLY A 210 -1.28 15.48 8.66
C GLY A 210 -1.38 13.97 8.58
N VAL A 211 -0.57 13.34 7.73
CA VAL A 211 -0.46 11.89 7.63
C VAL A 211 0.95 11.44 7.96
N ARG A 212 1.08 10.35 8.69
CA ARG A 212 2.33 9.68 8.99
C ARG A 212 2.25 8.22 8.54
N PRO A 213 2.97 7.82 7.48
CA PRO A 213 3.03 6.41 7.09
C PRO A 213 3.73 5.58 8.17
N ILE A 214 3.00 4.68 8.84
CA ILE A 214 3.55 3.79 9.87
C ILE A 214 3.96 2.44 9.32
N LEU A 215 3.34 1.98 8.22
CA LEU A 215 3.76 0.83 7.43
C LEU A 215 3.27 1.01 6.00
N THR A 216 4.19 0.93 5.02
CA THR A 216 3.85 0.96 3.60
C THR A 216 4.68 -0.07 2.86
N HIS A 217 4.05 -0.83 1.96
CA HIS A 217 4.76 -1.77 1.10
C HIS A 217 4.12 -1.88 -0.29
N ALA A 218 4.95 -2.26 -1.26
CA ALA A 218 4.48 -2.72 -2.57
C ALA A 218 4.74 -4.23 -2.66
N THR A 219 3.71 -5.00 -2.94
CA THR A 219 3.81 -6.46 -3.01
C THR A 219 2.98 -6.97 -4.17
N SER A 220 3.59 -7.76 -5.07
CA SER A 220 2.92 -8.29 -6.26
C SER A 220 2.31 -7.19 -7.13
N HIS A 221 1.01 -6.98 -7.06
CA HIS A 221 0.26 -6.06 -7.92
C HIS A 221 -0.51 -4.98 -7.15
N TYR A 222 -0.11 -4.70 -5.90
CA TYR A 222 -0.74 -3.66 -5.10
C TYR A 222 0.26 -2.91 -4.23
N VAL A 223 -0.13 -1.70 -3.84
CA VAL A 223 0.49 -0.93 -2.77
C VAL A 223 -0.46 -0.92 -1.60
N ARG A 224 0.05 -1.21 -0.40
CA ARG A 224 -0.68 -1.08 0.85
C ARG A 224 0.01 -0.08 1.75
N THR A 225 -0.74 0.83 2.36
CA THR A 225 -0.24 1.79 3.33
C THR A 225 -1.20 1.94 4.50
N TYR A 226 -0.63 2.20 5.67
CA TYR A 226 -1.31 2.50 6.92
C TYR A 226 -0.84 3.89 7.36
N LEU A 227 -1.77 4.84 7.38
CA LEU A 227 -1.50 6.26 7.61
C LEU A 227 -2.12 6.68 8.94
N GLU A 228 -1.29 6.96 9.92
CA GLU A 228 -1.71 7.58 11.16
C GLU A 228 -2.00 9.06 10.93
N LEU A 229 -3.04 9.58 11.57
CA LEU A 229 -3.58 10.91 11.33
C LEU A 229 -3.32 11.85 12.51
N ASP A 230 -2.90 13.07 12.21
CA ASP A 230 -2.75 14.18 13.14
C ASP A 230 -3.62 15.37 12.70
N HIS A 231 -4.70 15.67 13.45
CA HIS A 231 -5.69 16.67 13.08
C HIS A 231 -5.28 18.08 13.51
N ARG A 232 -4.17 18.56 12.97
CA ARG A 232 -3.65 19.91 13.20
C ARG A 232 -3.05 20.47 11.92
N ALA A 233 -3.38 21.73 11.61
CA ALA A 233 -2.85 22.40 10.42
C ALA A 233 -1.30 22.41 10.34
N THR A 234 -0.61 22.42 11.50
CA THR A 234 0.85 22.32 11.56
C THR A 234 1.35 20.97 11.03
N ASP A 235 0.66 19.87 11.36
CA ASP A 235 1.06 18.55 10.93
C ASP A 235 0.68 18.29 9.47
N ALA A 236 -0.42 18.89 9.02
CA ALA A 236 -0.75 18.95 7.59
C ALA A 236 0.34 19.68 6.78
N ASN A 237 0.85 20.81 7.29
CA ASN A 237 1.97 21.53 6.66
C ASN A 237 3.24 20.69 6.66
N ASN A 238 3.59 20.05 7.79
CA ASN A 238 4.73 19.16 7.87
C ASN A 238 4.65 18.01 6.84
N ALA A 239 3.47 17.41 6.67
CA ALA A 239 3.25 16.36 5.65
C ALA A 239 3.39 16.90 4.22
N VAL A 240 2.99 18.13 3.95
CA VAL A 240 3.19 18.78 2.64
C VAL A 240 4.66 19.11 2.40
N ASP A 241 5.42 19.47 3.43
CA ASP A 241 6.86 19.75 3.34
C ASP A 241 7.70 18.49 3.01
N GLU A 242 7.14 17.28 3.26
CA GLU A 242 7.74 16.01 2.84
C GLU A 242 7.55 15.69 1.34
N LEU A 243 6.90 16.56 0.59
CA LEU A 243 6.69 16.38 -0.84
C LEU A 243 7.84 16.96 -1.66
N GLY A 244 8.13 16.33 -2.79
CA GLY A 244 9.17 16.82 -3.68
C GLY A 244 9.21 16.10 -5.03
N HIS A 245 10.37 16.14 -5.65
CA HIS A 245 10.59 15.58 -6.98
C HIS A 245 11.83 14.71 -7.00
N ILE A 246 11.83 13.67 -7.86
CA ILE A 246 12.99 12.82 -8.13
C ILE A 246 13.44 13.08 -9.56
N TYR A 247 14.73 13.31 -9.74
CA TYR A 247 15.40 13.47 -11.02
C TYR A 247 16.21 12.20 -11.32
N HIS A 248 16.02 11.61 -12.49
CA HIS A 248 16.65 10.36 -12.88
C HIS A 248 17.30 10.48 -14.26
N CYS A 249 18.59 10.20 -14.35
CA CYS A 249 19.31 10.11 -15.61
C CYS A 249 19.20 8.70 -16.19
N GLU A 250 18.60 8.56 -17.38
CA GLU A 250 18.50 7.27 -18.07
C GLU A 250 19.83 6.74 -18.62
N ASP A 251 20.84 7.62 -18.77
CA ASP A 251 22.14 7.26 -19.36
C ASP A 251 23.07 6.61 -18.32
N CYS A 252 23.20 7.22 -17.13
CA CYS A 252 24.13 6.73 -16.09
C CYS A 252 23.46 6.21 -14.82
N LEU A 253 22.12 6.25 -14.74
CA LEU A 253 21.30 5.85 -13.58
C LEU A 253 21.51 6.73 -12.34
N HIS A 254 22.20 7.87 -12.48
CA HIS A 254 22.28 8.89 -11.44
C HIS A 254 20.88 9.39 -11.08
N ARG A 255 20.66 9.65 -9.80
CA ARG A 255 19.40 10.17 -9.30
C ARG A 255 19.63 11.13 -8.16
N GLU A 256 18.79 12.15 -8.13
CA GLU A 256 18.71 13.17 -7.10
C GLU A 256 17.26 13.40 -6.72
N TYR A 257 17.04 14.02 -5.59
CA TYR A 257 15.70 14.43 -5.16
C TYR A 257 15.75 15.83 -4.55
N GLU A 258 14.65 16.53 -4.64
CA GLU A 258 14.49 17.89 -4.13
C GLU A 258 13.13 18.04 -3.47
N TYR A 259 13.12 18.54 -2.25
CA TYR A 259 11.87 18.88 -1.55
C TYR A 259 11.25 20.13 -2.15
N GLY A 260 9.92 20.20 -2.12
CA GLY A 260 9.12 21.30 -2.60
C GLY A 260 8.20 20.94 -3.76
N LEU A 261 7.19 21.79 -3.96
CA LEU A 261 6.13 21.54 -4.95
C LEU A 261 6.50 22.01 -6.38
N ILE A 262 7.60 22.73 -6.53
CA ILE A 262 8.09 23.25 -7.82
C ILE A 262 9.34 22.46 -8.20
N ALA A 263 9.28 21.76 -9.33
CA ALA A 263 10.42 21.01 -9.84
C ALA A 263 11.46 21.96 -10.49
N ASN A 264 12.75 21.75 -10.18
CA ASN A 264 13.87 22.43 -10.79
C ASN A 264 14.74 21.42 -11.57
N GLN A 265 14.14 20.80 -12.59
CA GLN A 265 14.84 19.77 -13.38
C GLN A 265 16.13 20.33 -14.00
N PRO A 266 17.30 19.69 -13.78
CA PRO A 266 18.54 20.10 -14.44
C PRO A 266 18.47 19.85 -15.95
N GLU A 267 19.04 20.72 -16.75
CA GLU A 267 19.12 20.59 -18.23
C GLU A 267 19.97 19.39 -18.65
N THR A 268 21.03 19.12 -17.90
CA THR A 268 21.92 17.96 -18.09
C THR A 268 22.17 17.26 -16.75
N CYS A 269 22.51 15.98 -16.82
CA CYS A 269 22.88 15.19 -15.67
C CYS A 269 24.20 15.67 -15.05
N PRO A 270 24.26 15.99 -13.75
CA PRO A 270 25.50 16.46 -13.12
C PRO A 270 26.60 15.38 -13.05
N ALA A 271 26.26 14.11 -13.23
CA ALA A 271 27.21 13.00 -13.15
C ALA A 271 27.81 12.58 -14.51
N CYS A 272 27.12 12.86 -15.65
CA CYS A 272 27.58 12.37 -16.96
C CYS A 272 27.33 13.36 -18.11
N ASP A 273 26.85 14.58 -17.81
CA ASP A 273 26.48 15.61 -18.79
C ASP A 273 25.40 15.17 -19.81
N GLY A 274 24.80 14.00 -19.63
CA GLY A 274 23.70 13.49 -20.46
C GLY A 274 22.45 14.36 -20.36
N ASN A 275 21.66 14.44 -21.44
CA ASN A 275 20.44 15.25 -21.49
C ASN A 275 19.13 14.45 -21.27
N ARG A 276 19.24 13.16 -20.92
CA ARG A 276 18.10 12.30 -20.71
C ARG A 276 17.72 12.23 -19.22
N VAL A 277 17.42 13.40 -18.64
CA VAL A 277 16.97 13.51 -17.26
C VAL A 277 15.43 13.48 -17.21
N LEU A 278 14.89 12.55 -16.46
CA LEU A 278 13.45 12.43 -16.20
C LEU A 278 13.11 13.02 -14.84
N THR A 279 11.93 13.64 -14.73
CA THR A 279 11.39 14.11 -13.46
C THR A 279 10.15 13.30 -13.10
N ALA A 280 10.09 12.78 -11.87
CA ALA A 280 8.90 12.20 -11.26
C ALA A 280 8.42 13.11 -10.13
N GLY A 281 7.10 13.28 -9.98
CA GLY A 281 6.55 14.05 -8.85
C GLY A 281 5.28 14.84 -9.14
N PRO A 282 4.71 15.49 -8.10
CA PRO A 282 5.20 15.45 -6.72
C PRO A 282 5.09 14.04 -6.12
N VAL A 283 6.16 13.64 -5.42
CA VAL A 283 6.26 12.37 -4.69
C VAL A 283 6.46 12.62 -3.21
N TRP A 284 6.16 11.65 -2.38
CA TRP A 284 6.51 11.64 -0.97
C TRP A 284 8.00 11.29 -0.81
N LEU A 285 8.80 12.20 -0.26
CA LEU A 285 10.23 11.99 -0.01
C LEU A 285 10.53 11.55 1.42
N GLY A 286 9.60 11.75 2.33
CA GLY A 286 9.71 11.34 3.72
C GLY A 286 9.75 9.82 3.92
N VAL A 287 9.79 9.42 5.18
CA VAL A 287 9.77 8.02 5.59
C VAL A 287 8.48 7.32 5.16
N THR A 288 8.57 6.05 4.78
CA THR A 288 7.42 5.26 4.33
C THR A 288 6.91 4.27 5.37
N HIS A 289 7.64 4.09 6.47
CA HIS A 289 7.29 3.25 7.60
C HIS A 289 8.06 3.66 8.86
N ASP A 290 7.52 3.30 10.01
CA ASP A 290 8.15 3.43 11.32
C ASP A 290 8.77 2.07 11.68
N ALA A 291 10.10 2.02 11.84
CA ALA A 291 10.82 0.76 12.05
C ALA A 291 10.41 0.05 13.35
N ASP A 292 10.13 0.82 14.42
CA ASP A 292 9.70 0.26 15.71
C ASP A 292 8.29 -0.32 15.58
N PHE A 293 7.38 0.39 14.89
CA PHE A 293 6.05 -0.13 14.60
C PHE A 293 6.11 -1.41 13.76
N VAL A 294 6.94 -1.44 12.71
CA VAL A 294 7.13 -2.62 11.86
C VAL A 294 7.64 -3.82 12.68
N ALA A 295 8.56 -3.59 13.63
CA ALA A 295 9.06 -4.65 14.51
C ALA A 295 7.93 -5.20 15.41
N GLU A 296 7.11 -4.35 16.00
CA GLU A 296 5.95 -4.76 16.81
C GLU A 296 4.88 -5.49 15.97
N VAL A 297 4.60 -5.03 14.74
CA VAL A 297 3.71 -5.73 13.81
C VAL A 297 4.21 -7.14 13.53
N ARG A 298 5.51 -7.32 13.40
CA ARG A 298 6.13 -8.64 13.18
C ARG A 298 5.88 -9.60 14.35
N GLU A 299 5.89 -9.11 15.59
CA GLU A 299 5.57 -9.92 16.78
C GLU A 299 4.10 -10.36 16.81
N ASN A 300 3.21 -9.61 16.14
CA ASN A 300 1.79 -9.89 16.01
C ASN A 300 1.42 -10.79 14.80
N VAL A 301 2.40 -11.23 14.00
CA VAL A 301 2.18 -12.25 12.95
C VAL A 301 2.18 -13.63 13.60
N THR A 302 1.03 -14.30 13.55
CA THR A 302 0.80 -15.60 14.19
C THR A 302 0.87 -16.78 13.20
N GLU A 303 1.11 -18.00 13.69
CA GLU A 303 1.30 -19.20 12.85
C GLU A 303 0.01 -19.64 12.12
N ASP A 304 -1.16 -19.24 12.60
CA ASP A 304 -2.46 -19.50 11.97
C ASP A 304 -2.73 -18.61 10.75
N MET A 305 -1.94 -17.57 10.52
CA MET A 305 -1.99 -16.75 9.33
C MET A 305 -1.38 -17.51 8.14
N GLY A 306 -2.17 -17.73 7.08
CA GLY A 306 -1.73 -18.52 5.92
C GLY A 306 -0.53 -17.93 5.18
N SER A 307 -0.34 -16.61 5.26
CA SER A 307 0.79 -15.90 4.68
C SER A 307 1.90 -15.53 5.67
N ALA A 308 1.92 -16.08 6.91
CA ALA A 308 2.86 -15.73 7.98
C ALA A 308 4.34 -15.68 7.54
N LYS A 309 4.80 -16.67 6.77
CA LYS A 309 6.18 -16.70 6.26
C LYS A 309 6.50 -15.54 5.32
N LYS A 310 5.54 -15.16 4.47
CA LYS A 310 5.70 -14.03 3.54
C LYS A 310 5.64 -12.71 4.29
N ALA A 311 4.73 -12.59 5.27
CA ALA A 311 4.59 -11.44 6.14
C ALA A 311 5.87 -11.18 6.92
N ASN A 312 6.40 -12.18 7.63
CA ASN A 312 7.65 -12.08 8.37
C ASN A 312 8.83 -11.67 7.47
N LYS A 313 8.97 -12.29 6.29
CA LYS A 313 10.04 -11.91 5.34
C LYS A 313 9.93 -10.45 4.88
N LEU A 314 8.73 -9.96 4.64
CA LEU A 314 8.47 -8.58 4.23
C LEU A 314 8.80 -7.61 5.39
N LEU A 315 8.31 -7.90 6.59
CA LEU A 315 8.53 -7.08 7.77
C LEU A 315 10.01 -7.07 8.19
N ASP A 316 10.73 -8.20 8.07
CA ASP A 316 12.18 -8.26 8.26
C ASP A 316 12.93 -7.36 7.27
N ALA A 317 12.49 -7.30 6.02
CA ALA A 317 13.10 -6.40 5.04
C ALA A 317 12.82 -4.93 5.36
N LEU A 318 11.57 -4.60 5.71
CA LEU A 318 11.15 -3.23 6.04
C LEU A 318 11.84 -2.71 7.32
N SER A 319 11.95 -3.51 8.38
CA SER A 319 12.58 -3.08 9.64
C SER A 319 14.04 -2.68 9.50
N GLY A 320 14.74 -3.22 8.50
CA GLY A 320 16.13 -2.87 8.21
C GLY A 320 16.34 -1.99 7.00
N GLU A 321 15.26 -1.57 6.33
CA GLU A 321 15.33 -0.78 5.10
C GLU A 321 15.65 0.69 5.38
N LEU A 322 16.67 1.23 4.73
CA LEU A 322 17.02 2.66 4.81
C LEU A 322 15.90 3.54 4.23
N HIS A 323 15.75 4.73 4.78
CA HIS A 323 14.71 5.69 4.36
C HIS A 323 15.06 6.51 3.10
N GLU A 324 16.07 6.07 2.35
CA GLU A 324 16.42 6.71 1.07
C GLU A 324 15.24 6.71 0.09
N PRO A 325 14.98 7.82 -0.61
CA PRO A 325 13.80 7.97 -1.47
C PRO A 325 13.76 7.07 -2.72
N THR A 326 14.84 6.35 -3.04
CA THR A 326 14.91 5.42 -4.17
C THR A 326 15.75 4.20 -3.84
N HIS A 327 15.34 3.04 -4.33
CA HIS A 327 16.19 1.85 -4.30
C HIS A 327 16.95 1.67 -5.59
N TYR A 328 18.08 0.97 -5.55
CA TYR A 328 18.80 0.47 -6.70
C TYR A 328 18.49 -1.00 -6.96
N ASP A 329 18.61 -1.43 -8.23
CA ASP A 329 18.67 -2.84 -8.61
C ASP A 329 20.12 -3.22 -8.96
N GLN A 330 20.69 -4.17 -8.21
CA GLN A 330 22.05 -4.63 -8.38
C GLN A 330 22.31 -5.17 -9.80
N HIS A 331 21.37 -5.95 -10.35
CA HIS A 331 21.53 -6.52 -11.68
C HIS A 331 21.50 -5.44 -12.76
N ARG A 332 20.68 -4.40 -12.59
CA ARG A 332 20.63 -3.26 -13.50
C ARG A 332 21.94 -2.49 -13.50
N LEU A 333 22.52 -2.21 -12.33
CA LEU A 333 23.82 -1.56 -12.18
C LEU A 333 24.94 -2.41 -12.78
N CYS A 334 25.02 -3.71 -12.43
CA CYS A 334 26.02 -4.63 -12.96
C CYS A 334 25.96 -4.73 -14.49
N LYS A 335 24.74 -4.75 -15.06
CA LYS A 335 24.55 -4.70 -16.53
C LYS A 335 25.09 -3.41 -17.13
N GLN A 336 24.84 -2.26 -16.51
CA GLN A 336 25.37 -0.96 -16.95
C GLN A 336 26.91 -0.94 -16.97
N TRP A 337 27.53 -1.59 -15.98
CA TRP A 337 29.00 -1.68 -15.86
C TRP A 337 29.61 -2.87 -16.60
N THR A 338 28.83 -3.64 -17.34
CA THR A 338 29.28 -4.83 -18.09
C THR A 338 30.02 -5.84 -17.20
N ARG A 339 29.49 -6.10 -15.98
CA ARG A 339 30.06 -7.07 -15.04
C ARG A 339 29.01 -8.03 -14.48
N SER A 340 29.46 -9.18 -13.95
CA SER A 340 28.58 -10.15 -13.28
C SER A 340 28.16 -9.66 -11.90
N ALA A 341 26.91 -9.95 -11.50
CA ALA A 341 26.43 -9.68 -10.15
C ALA A 341 27.02 -10.71 -9.16
N SER A 342 27.44 -10.22 -7.99
CA SER A 342 27.82 -11.08 -6.84
C SER A 342 26.57 -11.40 -6.00
N GLY A 343 26.71 -12.25 -4.98
CA GLY A 343 25.62 -12.44 -4.00
C GLY A 343 25.29 -11.11 -3.30
N MET A 344 23.99 -10.85 -3.05
CA MET A 344 23.52 -9.58 -2.50
C MET A 344 24.16 -9.24 -1.15
N ASP A 345 24.32 -10.22 -0.24
CA ASP A 345 24.90 -9.94 1.08
C ASP A 345 26.36 -9.50 0.96
N ALA A 346 27.16 -10.18 0.14
CA ALA A 346 28.55 -9.79 -0.13
C ALA A 346 28.64 -8.41 -0.84
N PHE A 347 27.65 -8.07 -1.65
CA PHE A 347 27.57 -6.75 -2.31
C PHE A 347 27.31 -5.64 -1.30
N LEU A 348 26.35 -5.84 -0.40
CA LEU A 348 26.03 -4.87 0.66
C LEU A 348 27.16 -4.75 1.70
N GLU A 349 27.85 -5.86 2.02
CA GLU A 349 29.00 -5.86 2.92
C GLU A 349 30.13 -4.99 2.37
N ARG A 350 30.46 -5.11 1.07
CA ARG A 350 31.46 -4.24 0.44
C ARG A 350 31.10 -2.76 0.50
N LEU A 351 29.83 -2.41 0.31
CA LEU A 351 29.38 -1.01 0.47
C LEU A 351 29.61 -0.52 1.89
N ARG A 352 29.29 -1.34 2.90
CA ARG A 352 29.50 -1.01 4.32
C ARG A 352 30.97 -0.92 4.68
N ASP A 353 31.81 -1.83 4.16
CA ASP A 353 33.28 -1.81 4.33
C ASP A 353 33.90 -0.56 3.71
N ALA A 354 33.32 -0.03 2.64
CA ALA A 354 33.70 1.24 2.04
C ALA A 354 33.17 2.47 2.79
N GLY A 355 32.41 2.28 3.86
CA GLY A 355 31.89 3.35 4.72
C GLY A 355 30.52 3.88 4.33
N HIS A 356 29.79 3.22 3.43
CA HIS A 356 28.44 3.60 3.06
C HIS A 356 27.40 2.80 3.82
N GLU A 357 26.35 3.46 4.27
CA GLU A 357 25.15 2.76 4.74
C GLU A 357 24.50 1.99 3.56
N ALA A 358 24.05 0.78 3.81
CA ALA A 358 23.40 -0.04 2.79
C ALA A 358 22.44 -1.05 3.41
N SER A 359 21.25 -1.21 2.83
CA SER A 359 20.24 -2.17 3.25
C SER A 359 19.63 -2.90 2.06
N ARG A 360 19.01 -4.05 2.31
CA ARG A 360 18.05 -4.61 1.34
C ARG A 360 16.83 -3.70 1.25
N ALA A 361 16.15 -3.72 0.09
CA ALA A 361 14.84 -3.10 -0.08
C ALA A 361 13.79 -4.18 -0.38
N HIS A 362 12.55 -3.96 0.09
CA HIS A 362 11.49 -4.95 -0.02
C HIS A 362 10.92 -5.14 -1.43
N TYR A 363 11.30 -4.29 -2.38
CA TYR A 363 10.78 -4.29 -3.77
C TYR A 363 11.24 -5.48 -4.62
N GLY A 364 12.27 -6.22 -4.19
CA GLY A 364 12.76 -7.40 -4.90
C GLY A 364 14.03 -8.00 -4.30
N GLY A 365 14.40 -9.20 -4.74
CA GLY A 365 15.58 -9.92 -4.23
C GLY A 365 16.93 -9.29 -4.59
N THR A 366 16.94 -8.42 -5.59
CA THR A 366 18.15 -7.73 -6.12
C THR A 366 18.13 -6.23 -5.82
N THR A 367 17.15 -5.76 -5.01
CA THR A 367 16.98 -4.34 -4.69
C THR A 367 17.62 -3.98 -3.36
N PHE A 368 18.21 -2.79 -3.30
CA PHE A 368 18.89 -2.28 -2.11
C PHE A 368 18.82 -0.75 -2.04
N LYS A 369 19.04 -0.20 -0.86
CA LYS A 369 19.12 1.24 -0.61
C LYS A 369 20.47 1.63 -0.05
N THR A 370 20.96 2.78 -0.44
CA THR A 370 22.20 3.41 0.03
C THR A 370 22.18 4.89 -0.37
N PRO A 371 22.73 5.80 0.45
CA PRO A 371 22.95 7.19 0.06
C PRO A 371 24.11 7.36 -0.93
N ALA A 372 24.91 6.30 -1.18
CA ALA A 372 26.04 6.34 -2.10
C ALA A 372 25.59 6.62 -3.54
N SER A 373 26.33 7.44 -4.25
CA SER A 373 26.17 7.68 -5.67
C SER A 373 26.48 6.43 -6.52
N VAL A 374 26.02 6.41 -7.75
CA VAL A 374 26.28 5.29 -8.68
C VAL A 374 27.78 5.01 -8.86
N GLU A 375 28.62 6.05 -8.87
CA GLU A 375 30.08 5.91 -9.00
C GLU A 375 30.71 5.34 -7.71
N GLU A 376 30.26 5.78 -6.54
CA GLU A 376 30.72 5.22 -5.25
C GLU A 376 30.29 3.77 -5.11
N ILE A 377 29.04 3.41 -5.48
CA ILE A 377 28.58 2.02 -5.51
C ILE A 377 29.47 1.19 -6.41
N ARG A 378 29.81 1.71 -7.61
CA ARG A 378 30.69 1.04 -8.57
C ARG A 378 32.05 0.76 -7.96
N SER A 379 32.68 1.82 -7.41
CA SER A 379 34.03 1.74 -6.84
C SER A 379 34.10 0.81 -5.63
N ALA A 380 33.14 0.90 -4.71
CA ALA A 380 33.07 0.08 -3.51
C ALA A 380 32.87 -1.43 -3.83
N THR A 381 32.22 -1.74 -4.95
CA THR A 381 31.83 -3.10 -5.31
C THR A 381 32.63 -3.70 -6.47
N GLU A 382 33.68 -3.01 -6.96
CA GLU A 382 34.68 -3.58 -7.89
C GLU A 382 35.44 -4.72 -7.22
N THR A 383 35.56 -5.83 -7.93
CA THR A 383 36.30 -7.04 -7.50
C THR A 383 37.60 -7.16 -8.28
#